data_4d254402a9a1e63147921d8f9cccb2e0
#
_entry.id   4d254402a9a1e63147921d8f9cccb2e0
#
_cell.length_a   1.000
_cell.length_b   1.000
_cell.length_c   1.000
_cell.angle_alpha   90.00
_cell.angle_beta   90.00
_cell.angle_gamma   90.00
#
_symmetry.space_group_name_H-M   'P 1'
#
loop_
_entity.id
_entity.type
_entity.pdbx_description
1 polymer ?
#
loop_
_entity_poly.entity_id
_entity_poly.type
_entity_poly.pdbx_seq_one_letter_code
_entity_poly.pdbx_strand_id
1 'polypeptide(L)'
;MRIMEKIKVLMIDDNVNLIQMVEDYFEDSSKIEIVGKAYDGEEGLKIIKEGTLKYDLIILDLIMPKKDGMAVLKELKSSNIVSNVIVATSYNAPDTIRKVSEYGVNYYILKPFDLSDLENRILDIFNSQNNKTINLYHSNLQISITKMLHELGMPSHIKGYQYIREGISMIYDNPNIIGGITKELYPELATKFDTTVS
;
A
#
# COMPACT_ATOMS: atom_id res chain seq x y z
N MET A 1 -21.35 0.84 23.51
CA MET A 1 -20.41 0.22 22.54
C MET A 1 -20.43 1.10 21.28
N ARG A 2 -19.39 1.88 21.01
CA ARG A 2 -19.30 2.66 19.77
C ARG A 2 -19.16 1.65 18.63
N ILE A 3 -20.13 1.59 17.75
CA ILE A 3 -19.99 0.88 16.47
C ILE A 3 -18.90 1.67 15.73
N MET A 4 -17.70 1.09 15.59
CA MET A 4 -16.65 1.70 14.77
C MET A 4 -17.17 1.65 13.34
N GLU A 5 -17.33 2.81 12.72
CA GLU A 5 -17.73 2.91 11.32
C GLU A 5 -16.62 2.28 10.46
N LYS A 6 -17.00 1.45 9.48
CA LYS A 6 -16.02 0.81 8.58
C LYS A 6 -15.31 1.89 7.76
N ILE A 7 -14.04 1.68 7.48
CA ILE A 7 -13.25 2.49 6.55
C ILE A 7 -13.79 2.24 5.14
N LYS A 8 -14.27 3.29 4.50
CA LYS A 8 -14.87 3.24 3.17
C LYS A 8 -13.82 3.48 2.09
N VAL A 9 -13.66 2.53 1.20
CA VAL A 9 -12.61 2.55 0.18
C VAL A 9 -13.21 2.69 -1.21
N LEU A 10 -12.72 3.68 -1.99
CA LEU A 10 -12.93 3.80 -3.42
C LEU A 10 -11.73 3.17 -4.14
N MET A 11 -11.96 2.20 -5.00
CA MET A 11 -10.91 1.55 -5.79
C MET A 11 -10.95 2.03 -7.24
N ILE A 12 -9.79 2.47 -7.76
CA ILE A 12 -9.62 2.98 -9.13
C ILE A 12 -8.49 2.20 -9.79
N ASP A 13 -8.82 1.22 -10.62
CA ASP A 13 -7.88 0.26 -11.20
C ASP A 13 -8.51 -0.38 -12.45
N ASP A 14 -7.80 -0.50 -13.55
CA ASP A 14 -8.33 -1.12 -14.77
C ASP A 14 -8.36 -2.65 -14.71
N ASN A 15 -7.69 -3.25 -13.72
CA ASN A 15 -7.70 -4.69 -13.51
C ASN A 15 -8.94 -5.14 -12.73
N VAL A 16 -9.98 -5.49 -13.48
CA VAL A 16 -11.28 -5.97 -12.94
C VAL A 16 -11.09 -7.15 -11.99
N ASN A 17 -10.17 -8.07 -12.29
CA ASN A 17 -9.93 -9.25 -11.44
C ASN A 17 -9.32 -8.85 -10.09
N LEU A 18 -8.40 -7.89 -10.07
CA LEU A 18 -7.83 -7.38 -8.83
C LEU A 18 -8.90 -6.69 -7.98
N ILE A 19 -9.73 -5.85 -8.59
CA ILE A 19 -10.85 -5.20 -7.89
C ILE A 19 -11.75 -6.26 -7.25
N GLN A 20 -12.11 -7.30 -8.00
CA GLN A 20 -12.97 -8.37 -7.48
C GLN A 20 -12.30 -9.12 -6.33
N MET A 21 -11.02 -9.47 -6.45
CA MET A 21 -10.27 -10.14 -5.38
C MET A 21 -10.21 -9.30 -4.10
N VAL A 22 -10.02 -7.99 -4.22
CA VAL A 22 -10.00 -7.07 -3.07
C VAL A 22 -11.39 -6.95 -2.45
N GLU A 23 -12.44 -6.86 -3.28
CA GLU A 23 -13.84 -6.82 -2.82
C GLU A 23 -14.21 -8.09 -2.06
N ASP A 24 -13.94 -9.26 -2.63
CA ASP A 24 -14.21 -10.56 -2.01
C ASP A 24 -13.45 -10.73 -0.67
N TYR A 25 -12.20 -10.27 -0.63
CA TYR A 25 -11.40 -10.33 0.60
C TYR A 25 -11.98 -9.48 1.73
N PHE A 26 -12.56 -8.32 1.42
CA PHE A 26 -13.13 -7.42 2.41
C PHE A 26 -14.64 -7.59 2.64
N GLU A 27 -15.32 -8.51 1.94
CA GLU A 27 -16.77 -8.71 2.03
C GLU A 27 -17.23 -8.91 3.48
N ASP A 28 -16.56 -9.80 4.21
CA ASP A 28 -16.86 -10.10 5.62
C ASP A 28 -16.05 -9.25 6.62
N SER A 29 -15.30 -8.24 6.15
CA SER A 29 -14.50 -7.40 7.04
C SER A 29 -15.37 -6.53 7.93
N SER A 30 -15.08 -6.54 9.22
CA SER A 30 -15.74 -5.64 10.19
C SER A 30 -15.14 -4.23 10.20
N LYS A 31 -14.03 -3.99 9.48
CA LYS A 31 -13.23 -2.77 9.56
C LYS A 31 -13.18 -1.99 8.25
N ILE A 32 -13.25 -2.66 7.10
CA ILE A 32 -13.04 -2.08 5.77
C ILE A 32 -14.22 -2.47 4.87
N GLU A 33 -14.61 -1.57 3.99
CA GLU A 33 -15.68 -1.77 3.01
C GLU A 33 -15.31 -1.11 1.68
N ILE A 34 -15.40 -1.84 0.58
CA ILE A 34 -15.26 -1.29 -0.76
C ILE A 34 -16.59 -0.67 -1.18
N VAL A 35 -16.68 0.66 -1.17
CA VAL A 35 -17.93 1.38 -1.43
C VAL A 35 -18.08 1.87 -2.86
N GLY A 36 -16.99 1.84 -3.65
CA GLY A 36 -17.02 2.26 -5.04
C GLY A 36 -15.86 1.70 -5.84
N LYS A 37 -16.12 1.58 -7.13
CA LYS A 37 -15.16 1.05 -8.11
C LYS A 37 -15.15 1.93 -9.34
N ALA A 38 -13.96 2.16 -9.92
CA ALA A 38 -13.77 2.80 -11.21
C ALA A 38 -12.67 2.07 -11.98
N TYR A 39 -12.83 1.95 -13.28
CA TYR A 39 -11.94 1.16 -14.13
C TYR A 39 -11.01 2.03 -14.99
N ASP A 40 -11.04 3.32 -14.78
CA ASP A 40 -10.11 4.30 -15.34
C ASP A 40 -10.13 5.61 -14.51
N GLY A 41 -9.15 6.48 -14.75
CA GLY A 41 -9.03 7.71 -14.00
C GLY A 41 -10.13 8.75 -14.30
N GLU A 42 -10.77 8.67 -15.45
CA GLU A 42 -11.90 9.55 -15.82
C GLU A 42 -13.14 9.20 -14.99
N GLU A 43 -13.48 7.91 -14.93
CA GLU A 43 -14.57 7.38 -14.12
C GLU A 43 -14.33 7.67 -12.63
N GLY A 44 -13.11 7.42 -12.13
CA GLY A 44 -12.72 7.70 -10.77
C GLY A 44 -12.91 9.18 -10.40
N LEU A 45 -12.42 10.08 -11.23
CA LEU A 45 -12.60 11.54 -11.01
C LEU A 45 -14.05 11.98 -11.09
N LYS A 46 -14.86 11.35 -11.94
CA LYS A 46 -16.29 11.62 -12.01
C LYS A 46 -16.97 11.30 -10.67
N ILE A 47 -16.75 10.10 -10.14
CA ILE A 47 -17.27 9.67 -8.84
C ILE A 47 -16.86 10.65 -7.74
N ILE A 48 -15.58 11.01 -7.70
CA ILE A 48 -15.02 11.92 -6.70
C ILE A 48 -15.67 13.32 -6.78
N LYS A 49 -15.81 13.88 -8.00
CA LYS A 49 -16.35 15.24 -8.21
C LYS A 49 -17.85 15.32 -7.99
N GLU A 50 -18.59 14.29 -8.29
CA GLU A 50 -20.04 14.24 -8.01
C GLU A 50 -20.34 14.30 -6.51
N GLY A 51 -19.41 13.82 -5.65
CA GLY A 51 -19.51 13.92 -4.20
C GLY A 51 -20.67 13.13 -3.58
N THR A 52 -21.34 12.28 -4.36
CA THR A 52 -22.47 11.45 -3.92
C THR A 52 -22.00 10.25 -3.12
N LEU A 53 -20.82 9.70 -3.44
CA LEU A 53 -20.20 8.60 -2.75
C LEU A 53 -19.31 9.11 -1.61
N LYS A 54 -19.58 8.65 -0.38
CA LYS A 54 -18.69 8.91 0.76
C LYS A 54 -17.63 7.81 0.84
N TYR A 55 -16.39 8.22 0.80
CA TYR A 55 -15.22 7.34 0.98
C TYR A 55 -14.19 8.04 1.89
N ASP A 56 -13.34 7.25 2.54
CA ASP A 56 -12.29 7.70 3.45
C ASP A 56 -10.90 7.53 2.84
N LEU A 57 -10.77 6.64 1.86
CA LEU A 57 -9.52 6.25 1.21
C LEU A 57 -9.74 5.94 -0.26
N ILE A 58 -8.76 6.29 -1.09
CA ILE A 58 -8.67 5.88 -2.50
C ILE A 58 -7.51 4.87 -2.64
N ILE A 59 -7.76 3.72 -3.27
CA ILE A 59 -6.72 2.85 -3.82
C ILE A 59 -6.65 3.16 -5.31
N LEU A 60 -5.47 3.56 -5.81
CA LEU A 60 -5.29 4.12 -7.14
C LEU A 60 -4.17 3.42 -7.89
N ASP A 61 -4.46 2.84 -9.06
CA ASP A 61 -3.41 2.47 -10.00
C ASP A 61 -2.89 3.69 -10.77
N LEU A 62 -1.62 3.68 -11.12
CA LEU A 62 -1.01 4.71 -11.96
C LEU A 62 -1.18 4.44 -13.45
N ILE A 63 -1.25 3.17 -13.86
CA ILE A 63 -1.30 2.79 -15.26
C ILE A 63 -2.70 2.32 -15.61
N MET A 64 -3.47 3.20 -16.20
CA MET A 64 -4.85 2.94 -16.61
C MET A 64 -5.13 3.61 -17.96
N PRO A 65 -6.11 3.08 -18.73
CA PRO A 65 -6.57 3.72 -19.97
C PRO A 65 -7.23 5.09 -19.69
N LYS A 66 -7.42 5.86 -20.75
CA LYS A 66 -8.04 7.20 -20.81
C LYS A 66 -7.29 8.23 -19.96
N LYS A 67 -7.39 8.17 -18.63
CA LYS A 67 -6.68 9.05 -17.72
C LYS A 67 -5.89 8.23 -16.71
N ASP A 68 -4.58 8.44 -16.66
CA ASP A 68 -3.67 7.76 -15.75
C ASP A 68 -3.80 8.25 -14.30
N GLY A 69 -3.27 7.47 -13.34
CA GLY A 69 -3.36 7.81 -11.93
C GLY A 69 -2.57 9.07 -11.55
N MET A 70 -1.51 9.41 -12.29
CA MET A 70 -0.79 10.68 -12.06
C MET A 70 -1.67 11.89 -12.37
N ALA A 71 -2.47 11.80 -13.45
CA ALA A 71 -3.43 12.85 -13.79
C ALA A 71 -4.55 12.94 -12.74
N VAL A 72 -4.98 11.80 -12.17
CA VAL A 72 -5.94 11.79 -11.05
C VAL A 72 -5.35 12.51 -9.84
N LEU A 73 -4.14 12.18 -9.40
CA LEU A 73 -3.47 12.83 -8.28
C LEU A 73 -3.31 14.35 -8.49
N LYS A 74 -2.92 14.75 -9.69
CA LYS A 74 -2.80 16.16 -10.07
C LYS A 74 -4.14 16.90 -9.96
N GLU A 75 -5.20 16.28 -10.42
CA GLU A 75 -6.56 16.84 -10.37
C GLU A 75 -7.07 16.96 -8.94
N LEU A 76 -6.85 15.95 -8.08
CA LEU A 76 -7.18 16.02 -6.65
C LEU A 76 -6.49 17.22 -5.99
N LYS A 77 -5.19 17.38 -6.24
CA LYS A 77 -4.41 18.49 -5.69
C LYS A 77 -4.87 19.86 -6.21
N SER A 78 -5.11 19.99 -7.51
CA SER A 78 -5.53 21.26 -8.11
C SER A 78 -6.94 21.67 -7.69
N SER A 79 -7.80 20.71 -7.40
CA SER A 79 -9.17 20.93 -6.91
C SER A 79 -9.25 21.05 -5.38
N ASN A 80 -8.10 21.03 -4.66
CA ASN A 80 -8.03 21.04 -3.20
C ASN A 80 -8.86 19.92 -2.53
N ILE A 81 -9.00 18.77 -3.20
CA ILE A 81 -9.68 17.59 -2.65
C ILE A 81 -8.68 16.85 -1.78
N VAL A 82 -8.91 16.88 -0.47
CA VAL A 82 -8.09 16.17 0.52
C VAL A 82 -8.62 14.75 0.68
N SER A 83 -7.84 13.76 0.31
CA SER A 83 -8.17 12.34 0.48
C SER A 83 -6.94 11.56 0.93
N ASN A 84 -7.15 10.50 1.70
CA ASN A 84 -6.10 9.50 1.87
C ASN A 84 -5.98 8.70 0.57
N VAL A 85 -4.75 8.44 0.13
CA VAL A 85 -4.50 7.70 -1.11
C VAL A 85 -3.42 6.65 -0.87
N ILE A 86 -3.72 5.41 -1.27
CA ILE A 86 -2.74 4.35 -1.48
C ILE A 86 -2.58 4.18 -2.99
N VAL A 87 -1.37 4.35 -3.50
CA VAL A 87 -1.05 4.01 -4.89
C VAL A 87 -0.66 2.53 -4.95
N ALA A 88 -1.37 1.75 -5.77
CA ALA A 88 -1.10 0.33 -5.99
C ALA A 88 -0.85 0.09 -7.48
N THR A 89 0.41 -0.10 -7.88
CA THR A 89 0.79 -0.13 -9.31
C THR A 89 1.93 -1.11 -9.60
N SER A 90 2.01 -1.57 -10.84
CA SER A 90 3.15 -2.37 -11.33
C SER A 90 4.37 -1.51 -11.71
N TYR A 91 4.22 -0.19 -11.74
CA TYR A 91 5.26 0.72 -12.19
C TYR A 91 6.21 1.09 -11.05
N ASN A 92 7.51 0.79 -11.23
CA ASN A 92 8.55 0.92 -10.19
C ASN A 92 9.71 1.81 -10.65
N ALA A 93 9.43 3.04 -11.10
CA ALA A 93 10.49 4.00 -11.40
C ALA A 93 10.71 4.96 -10.23
N PRO A 94 11.96 5.13 -9.74
CA PRO A 94 12.26 6.01 -8.61
C PRO A 94 11.75 7.45 -8.78
N ASP A 95 11.85 7.99 -9.99
CA ASP A 95 11.33 9.33 -10.31
C ASP A 95 9.81 9.44 -10.18
N THR A 96 9.09 8.38 -10.50
CA THR A 96 7.64 8.34 -10.35
C THR A 96 7.24 8.31 -8.88
N ILE A 97 7.92 7.49 -8.08
CA ILE A 97 7.68 7.41 -6.64
C ILE A 97 7.89 8.77 -5.99
N ARG A 98 8.98 9.47 -6.33
CA ARG A 98 9.26 10.82 -5.85
C ARG A 98 8.14 11.79 -6.24
N LYS A 99 7.70 11.79 -7.50
CA LYS A 99 6.61 12.66 -7.97
C LYS A 99 5.29 12.34 -7.26
N VAL A 100 4.95 11.06 -7.09
CA VAL A 100 3.74 10.62 -6.37
C VAL A 100 3.76 11.12 -4.94
N SER A 101 4.91 11.09 -4.26
CA SER A 101 5.03 11.59 -2.88
C SER A 101 4.74 13.09 -2.74
N GLU A 102 5.01 13.90 -3.78
CA GLU A 102 4.70 15.33 -3.81
C GLU A 102 3.19 15.64 -3.80
N TYR A 103 2.35 14.64 -4.13
CA TYR A 103 0.88 14.74 -4.08
C TYR A 103 0.29 14.37 -2.71
N GLY A 104 1.14 14.01 -1.72
CA GLY A 104 0.67 13.69 -0.37
C GLY A 104 0.00 12.32 -0.25
N VAL A 105 0.41 11.36 -1.09
CA VAL A 105 -0.01 9.96 -1.03
C VAL A 105 0.45 9.34 0.29
N ASN A 106 -0.40 8.53 0.92
CA ASN A 106 -0.09 7.89 2.21
C ASN A 106 0.85 6.69 2.05
N TYR A 107 0.58 5.83 1.04
CA TYR A 107 1.39 4.65 0.73
C TYR A 107 1.54 4.43 -0.76
N TYR A 108 2.62 3.74 -1.12
CA TYR A 108 2.89 3.24 -2.47
C TYR A 108 3.15 1.73 -2.38
N ILE A 109 2.34 0.93 -3.04
CA ILE A 109 2.40 -0.54 -3.03
C ILE A 109 2.68 -1.03 -4.44
N LEU A 110 3.65 -1.94 -4.58
CA LEU A 110 3.94 -2.59 -5.85
C LEU A 110 3.08 -3.83 -6.04
N LYS A 111 2.46 -3.93 -7.22
CA LYS A 111 1.81 -5.15 -7.70
C LYS A 111 2.87 -6.16 -8.19
N PRO A 112 2.73 -7.48 -7.89
CA PRO A 112 1.69 -8.09 -7.06
C PRO A 112 1.95 -7.88 -5.56
N PHE A 113 0.89 -7.76 -4.76
CA PHE A 113 0.94 -7.61 -3.31
C PHE A 113 -0.01 -8.59 -2.62
N ASP A 114 0.24 -8.87 -1.34
CA ASP A 114 -0.67 -9.66 -0.52
C ASP A 114 -1.83 -8.79 0.00
N LEU A 115 -3.05 -9.33 0.00
CA LEU A 115 -4.23 -8.59 0.47
C LEU A 115 -4.16 -8.25 1.96
N SER A 116 -3.51 -9.09 2.76
CA SER A 116 -3.21 -8.80 4.17
C SER A 116 -2.26 -7.61 4.34
N ASP A 117 -1.28 -7.44 3.44
CA ASP A 117 -0.42 -6.25 3.45
C ASP A 117 -1.22 -5.00 3.11
N LEU A 118 -2.12 -5.07 2.14
CA LEU A 118 -3.01 -3.96 1.79
C LEU A 118 -3.91 -3.60 2.99
N GLU A 119 -4.52 -4.59 3.65
CA GLU A 119 -5.33 -4.39 4.86
C GLU A 119 -4.55 -3.65 5.95
N ASN A 120 -3.34 -4.12 6.27
CA ASN A 120 -2.49 -3.49 7.26
C ASN A 120 -2.19 -2.02 6.92
N ARG A 121 -1.89 -1.70 5.64
CA ARG A 121 -1.64 -0.31 5.22
C ARG A 121 -2.88 0.57 5.33
N ILE A 122 -4.06 0.04 5.00
CA ILE A 122 -5.32 0.77 5.20
C ILE A 122 -5.50 1.08 6.70
N LEU A 123 -5.37 0.08 7.56
CA LEU A 123 -5.56 0.26 9.00
C LEU A 123 -4.53 1.22 9.62
N ASP A 124 -3.28 1.17 9.17
CA ASP A 124 -2.21 2.06 9.64
C ASP A 124 -2.53 3.54 9.39
N ILE A 125 -3.14 3.88 8.25
CA ILE A 125 -3.51 5.26 7.91
C ILE A 125 -4.47 5.84 8.96
N PHE A 126 -5.43 5.03 9.44
CA PHE A 126 -6.47 5.48 10.35
C PHE A 126 -6.12 5.29 11.83
N ASN A 127 -5.23 4.36 12.15
CA ASN A 127 -4.72 4.16 13.51
C ASN A 127 -3.63 5.19 13.88
N SER A 128 -2.89 5.70 12.90
CA SER A 128 -1.77 6.64 13.12
C SER A 128 -2.24 8.09 12.99
N GLN A 129 -2.84 8.67 14.02
CA GLN A 129 -3.12 10.12 14.04
C GLN A 129 -1.84 11.00 14.03
N ASN A 130 -0.62 10.42 14.03
CA ASN A 130 0.60 11.18 14.30
C ASN A 130 1.80 11.01 13.34
N ASN A 131 1.77 10.22 12.24
CA ASN A 131 3.02 10.01 11.48
C ASN A 131 2.87 9.86 9.96
N LYS A 132 2.40 10.92 9.25
CA LYS A 132 2.39 10.93 7.77
C LYS A 132 3.79 10.79 7.14
N THR A 133 4.84 11.24 7.81
CA THR A 133 6.22 11.23 7.29
C THR A 133 6.88 9.85 7.39
N ILE A 134 6.61 9.09 8.43
CA ILE A 134 7.23 7.77 8.68
C ILE A 134 6.76 6.74 7.65
N ASN A 135 5.49 6.79 7.24
CA ASN A 135 4.90 5.81 6.34
C ASN A 135 5.44 5.87 4.90
N LEU A 136 5.82 7.06 4.42
CA LEU A 136 6.46 7.23 3.11
C LEU A 136 7.90 6.70 3.09
N TYR A 137 8.64 6.84 4.19
CA TYR A 137 10.00 6.30 4.32
C TYR A 137 9.99 4.77 4.31
N HIS A 138 9.08 4.13 5.06
CA HIS A 138 8.92 2.68 5.07
C HIS A 138 8.51 2.12 3.71
N SER A 139 7.58 2.78 3.01
CA SER A 139 7.18 2.41 1.67
C SER A 139 8.34 2.50 0.69
N ASN A 140 9.12 3.58 0.72
CA ASN A 140 10.30 3.76 -0.13
C ASN A 140 11.39 2.72 0.17
N LEU A 141 11.60 2.38 1.44
CA LEU A 141 12.53 1.35 1.86
C LEU A 141 12.14 -0.02 1.31
N GLN A 142 10.88 -0.44 1.47
CA GLN A 142 10.35 -1.70 0.97
C GLN A 142 10.50 -1.83 -0.56
N ILE A 143 10.25 -0.73 -1.29
CA ILE A 143 10.44 -0.67 -2.74
C ILE A 143 11.92 -0.85 -3.10
N SER A 144 12.83 -0.17 -2.38
CA SER A 144 14.27 -0.27 -2.61
C SER A 144 14.80 -1.68 -2.34
N ILE A 145 14.34 -2.30 -1.26
CA ILE A 145 14.70 -3.70 -0.91
C ILE A 145 14.18 -4.64 -2.00
N THR A 146 12.92 -4.51 -2.41
CA THR A 146 12.31 -5.32 -3.46
C THR A 146 13.11 -5.25 -4.76
N LYS A 147 13.51 -4.04 -5.17
CA LYS A 147 14.32 -3.82 -6.35
C LYS A 147 15.68 -4.51 -6.25
N MET A 148 16.40 -4.33 -5.13
CA MET A 148 17.68 -4.99 -4.88
C MET A 148 17.58 -6.51 -4.94
N LEU A 149 16.56 -7.10 -4.29
CA LEU A 149 16.36 -8.54 -4.30
C LEU A 149 16.06 -9.08 -5.71
N HIS A 150 15.32 -8.29 -6.51
CA HIS A 150 15.03 -8.64 -7.90
C HIS A 150 16.28 -8.55 -8.78
N GLU A 151 17.11 -7.51 -8.61
CA GLU A 151 18.41 -7.36 -9.32
C GLU A 151 19.39 -8.49 -8.95
N LEU A 152 19.30 -9.03 -7.72
CA LEU A 152 20.04 -10.21 -7.28
C LEU A 152 19.46 -11.53 -7.82
N GLY A 153 18.40 -11.49 -8.63
CA GLY A 153 17.77 -12.66 -9.22
C GLY A 153 16.94 -13.48 -8.23
N MET A 154 16.55 -12.91 -7.10
CA MET A 154 15.80 -13.65 -6.08
C MET A 154 14.32 -13.73 -6.43
N PRO A 155 13.72 -14.91 -6.60
CA PRO A 155 12.32 -15.06 -6.93
C PRO A 155 11.40 -14.58 -5.80
N SER A 156 10.41 -13.74 -6.10
CA SER A 156 9.50 -13.16 -5.09
C SER A 156 8.55 -14.18 -4.44
N HIS A 157 8.34 -15.34 -5.08
CA HIS A 157 7.43 -16.38 -4.58
C HIS A 157 8.04 -17.35 -3.54
N ILE A 158 9.32 -17.22 -3.23
CA ILE A 158 9.96 -18.06 -2.20
C ILE A 158 9.84 -17.41 -0.81
N LYS A 159 9.60 -18.24 0.23
CA LYS A 159 9.47 -17.76 1.61
C LYS A 159 10.71 -16.95 2.07
N GLY A 160 11.91 -17.36 1.66
CA GLY A 160 13.16 -16.66 1.97
C GLY A 160 13.19 -15.22 1.50
N TYR A 161 12.52 -14.87 0.39
CA TYR A 161 12.38 -13.51 -0.09
C TYR A 161 11.67 -12.61 0.93
N GLN A 162 10.56 -13.08 1.49
CA GLN A 162 9.81 -12.34 2.50
C GLN A 162 10.62 -12.16 3.78
N TYR A 163 11.35 -13.19 4.21
CA TYR A 163 12.20 -13.12 5.40
C TYR A 163 13.34 -12.10 5.24
N ILE A 164 14.00 -12.09 4.09
CA ILE A 164 15.08 -11.13 3.82
C ILE A 164 14.53 -9.70 3.75
N ARG A 165 13.42 -9.50 3.04
CA ARG A 165 12.78 -8.18 2.91
C ARG A 165 12.42 -7.62 4.29
N GLU A 166 11.81 -8.44 5.12
CA GLU A 166 11.44 -8.05 6.47
C GLU A 166 12.65 -7.82 7.38
N GLY A 167 13.62 -8.73 7.34
CA GLY A 167 14.85 -8.60 8.12
C GLY A 167 15.62 -7.32 7.81
N ILE A 168 15.71 -6.91 6.54
CA ILE A 168 16.34 -5.64 6.16
C ILE A 168 15.53 -4.46 6.71
N SER A 169 14.19 -4.50 6.69
CA SER A 169 13.36 -3.45 7.28
C SER A 169 13.59 -3.32 8.79
N MET A 170 13.62 -4.45 9.51
CA MET A 170 13.86 -4.45 10.95
C MET A 170 15.24 -3.88 11.32
N ILE A 171 16.27 -4.21 10.53
CA ILE A 171 17.63 -3.66 10.71
C ILE A 171 17.65 -2.15 10.43
N TYR A 172 16.91 -1.71 9.42
CA TYR A 172 16.82 -0.28 9.08
C TYR A 172 16.17 0.52 10.21
N ASP A 173 15.10 -0.02 10.82
CA ASP A 173 14.39 0.62 11.92
C ASP A 173 15.18 0.60 13.24
N ASN A 174 15.92 -0.48 13.46
CA ASN A 174 16.79 -0.65 14.62
C ASN A 174 18.17 -1.21 14.22
N PRO A 175 19.13 -0.34 13.83
CA PRO A 175 20.47 -0.77 13.42
C PRO A 175 21.25 -1.57 14.47
N ASN A 176 20.88 -1.47 15.75
CA ASN A 176 21.55 -2.22 16.83
C ASN A 176 21.32 -3.73 16.72
N ILE A 177 20.25 -4.15 16.06
CA ILE A 177 19.93 -5.56 15.79
C ILE A 177 21.03 -6.28 14.98
N ILE A 178 21.85 -5.56 14.21
CA ILE A 178 22.99 -6.14 13.46
C ILE A 178 23.98 -6.85 14.40
N GLY A 179 24.16 -6.33 15.63
CA GLY A 179 25.01 -6.97 16.66
C GLY A 179 24.43 -8.25 17.24
N GLY A 180 23.13 -8.50 17.05
CA GLY A 180 22.40 -9.63 17.64
C GLY A 180 21.60 -10.46 16.63
N ILE A 181 22.04 -10.61 15.38
CA ILE A 181 21.26 -11.26 14.29
C ILE A 181 20.67 -12.61 14.73
N THR A 182 21.47 -13.47 15.35
CA THR A 182 21.01 -14.82 15.78
C THR A 182 20.14 -14.78 17.04
N LYS A 183 20.31 -13.77 17.89
CA LYS A 183 19.63 -13.71 19.21
C LYS A 183 18.39 -12.81 19.20
N GLU A 184 18.31 -11.89 18.25
CA GLU A 184 17.25 -10.88 18.17
C GLU A 184 16.49 -10.97 16.84
N LEU A 185 17.19 -10.78 15.71
CA LEU A 185 16.53 -10.73 14.39
C LEU A 185 15.85 -12.04 13.99
N TYR A 186 16.55 -13.18 14.12
CA TYR A 186 15.95 -14.46 13.71
C TYR A 186 14.76 -14.88 14.58
N PRO A 187 14.77 -14.72 15.92
CA PRO A 187 13.60 -15.01 16.75
C PRO A 187 12.40 -14.09 16.41
N GLU A 188 12.65 -12.82 16.16
CA GLU A 188 11.58 -11.87 15.79
C GLU A 188 10.97 -12.23 14.42
N LEU A 189 11.80 -12.54 13.43
CA LEU A 189 11.33 -13.03 12.12
C LEU A 189 10.57 -14.36 12.26
N ALA A 190 11.08 -15.30 13.06
CA ALA A 190 10.41 -16.58 13.29
C ALA A 190 9.03 -16.39 13.92
N THR A 191 8.89 -15.46 14.87
CA THR A 191 7.61 -15.11 15.49
C THR A 191 6.67 -14.47 14.47
N LYS A 192 7.17 -13.52 13.66
CA LYS A 192 6.35 -12.80 12.68
C LYS A 192 5.80 -13.71 11.57
N PHE A 193 6.58 -14.72 11.17
CA PHE A 193 6.21 -15.64 10.09
C PHE A 193 5.73 -16.99 10.56
N ASP A 194 5.45 -17.15 11.86
CA ASP A 194 5.00 -18.39 12.48
C ASP A 194 5.87 -19.60 12.07
N THR A 195 7.19 -19.47 12.24
CA THR A 195 8.19 -20.46 11.86
C THR A 195 9.21 -20.69 12.97
N THR A 196 10.09 -21.66 12.81
CA THR A 196 11.15 -21.96 13.78
C THR A 196 12.49 -21.39 13.33
N VAL A 197 13.29 -20.93 14.32
CA VAL A 197 14.71 -20.60 14.12
C VAL A 197 15.46 -21.93 14.04
N SER A 198 15.84 -22.37 12.86
CA SER A 198 16.65 -23.57 12.63
C SER A 198 18.10 -23.19 12.31
#